data_18811234acf8b1972ff603cc3c0c8ca0
#
_entry.id   18811234acf8b1972ff603cc3c0c8ca0
#
_cell.length_a   1.000
_cell.length_b   1.000
_cell.length_c   1.000
_cell.angle_alpha   90.00
_cell.angle_beta   90.00
_cell.angle_gamma   90.00
#
_symmetry.space_group_name_H-M   'P 1'
#
loop_
_entity.id
_entity.type
_entity.pdbx_description
1 polymer ?
#
loop_
_entity_poly.entity_id
_entity_poly.type
_entity_poly.pdbx_seq_one_letter_code
_entity_poly.pdbx_strand_id
1 'polypeptide(L)'
;MEASGKTLLDADALARTLSRIAHEIIEANPSLDEVALVGIQTRGVPLAQRLARLIEERAGRAPELGAVDITFYRDDVRVRGGEAPLHAQPLVRETQLDFPLDGRTVVLVDDVLYTGRTIRAAIEALFDYGRPSRVQLAVIVDRGHRELPIRPDYVGKNLPTARSERIQVQLVEVDEVDAVLLVSSPEEETR
;
A
#
# COMPACT_ATOMS: atom_id res chain seq x y z
N MET A 1 -21.18 8.46 13.24
CA MET A 1 -21.97 7.75 12.21
C MET A 1 -21.04 6.70 11.63
N GLU A 2 -21.25 5.43 11.98
CA GLU A 2 -20.51 4.32 11.42
C GLU A 2 -20.84 4.24 9.92
N ALA A 3 -19.84 4.33 9.07
CA ALA A 3 -20.01 4.08 7.65
C ALA A 3 -20.45 2.62 7.48
N SER A 4 -21.72 2.42 7.18
CA SER A 4 -22.27 1.08 6.89
C SER A 4 -21.62 0.57 5.61
N GLY A 5 -20.55 -0.18 5.75
CA GLY A 5 -19.82 -0.80 4.64
C GLY A 5 -20.08 -2.31 4.58
N LYS A 6 -20.11 -2.87 3.38
CA LYS A 6 -20.13 -4.33 3.18
C LYS A 6 -18.75 -4.90 3.44
N THR A 7 -18.60 -5.81 4.40
CA THR A 7 -17.33 -6.51 4.63
C THR A 7 -16.99 -7.41 3.44
N LEU A 8 -15.82 -7.20 2.85
CA LEU A 8 -15.27 -7.96 1.73
C LEU A 8 -14.25 -9.00 2.19
N LEU A 9 -13.43 -8.64 3.20
CA LEU A 9 -12.52 -9.54 3.90
C LEU A 9 -12.65 -9.27 5.41
N ASP A 10 -12.84 -10.32 6.17
CA ASP A 10 -12.69 -10.31 7.63
C ASP A 10 -11.21 -10.50 8.02
N ALA A 11 -10.90 -10.48 9.31
CA ALA A 11 -9.55 -10.63 9.83
C ALA A 11 -8.87 -11.92 9.37
N ASP A 12 -9.60 -13.05 9.40
CA ASP A 12 -9.06 -14.35 8.98
C ASP A 12 -8.78 -14.40 7.48
N ALA A 13 -9.66 -13.82 6.66
CA ALA A 13 -9.47 -13.73 5.21
C ALA A 13 -8.29 -12.81 4.85
N LEU A 14 -8.12 -11.70 5.58
CA LEU A 14 -6.97 -10.80 5.41
C LEU A 14 -5.67 -11.51 5.80
N ALA A 15 -5.64 -12.24 6.91
CA ALA A 15 -4.47 -13.01 7.34
C ALA A 15 -4.07 -14.07 6.29
N ARG A 16 -5.04 -14.83 5.77
CA ARG A 16 -4.79 -15.80 4.67
C ARG A 16 -4.27 -15.13 3.41
N THR A 17 -4.79 -13.95 3.08
CA THR A 17 -4.35 -13.15 1.92
C THR A 17 -2.90 -12.72 2.06
N LEU A 18 -2.52 -12.19 3.21
CA LEU A 18 -1.12 -11.80 3.50
C LEU A 18 -0.19 -13.01 3.48
N SER A 19 -0.63 -14.13 4.04
CA SER A 19 0.12 -15.39 4.03
C SER A 19 0.41 -15.88 2.61
N ARG A 20 -0.54 -15.76 1.67
CA ARG A 20 -0.36 -16.09 0.25
C ARG A 20 0.58 -15.11 -0.44
N ILE A 21 0.42 -13.79 -0.24
CA ILE A 21 1.32 -12.78 -0.81
C ILE A 21 2.76 -13.00 -0.34
N ALA A 22 2.98 -13.27 0.94
CA ALA A 22 4.30 -13.58 1.47
C ALA A 22 4.95 -14.78 0.75
N HIS A 23 4.17 -15.84 0.48
CA HIS A 23 4.63 -16.99 -0.26
C HIS A 23 5.00 -16.66 -1.70
N GLU A 24 4.15 -15.90 -2.39
CA GLU A 24 4.41 -15.42 -3.76
C GLU A 24 5.68 -14.56 -3.84
N ILE A 25 5.93 -13.70 -2.85
CA ILE A 25 7.16 -12.90 -2.76
C ILE A 25 8.39 -13.80 -2.62
N ILE A 26 8.34 -14.81 -1.76
CA ILE A 26 9.44 -15.77 -1.58
C ILE A 26 9.73 -16.52 -2.89
N GLU A 27 8.70 -17.01 -3.57
CA GLU A 27 8.87 -17.77 -4.83
C GLU A 27 9.44 -16.90 -5.95
N ALA A 28 9.00 -15.64 -6.05
CA ALA A 28 9.45 -14.72 -7.09
C ALA A 28 10.85 -14.16 -6.85
N ASN A 29 11.37 -14.23 -5.63
CA ASN A 29 12.65 -13.64 -5.22
C ASN A 29 13.54 -14.67 -4.52
N PRO A 30 14.26 -15.53 -5.27
CA PRO A 30 15.10 -16.57 -4.66
C PRO A 30 16.21 -16.03 -3.75
N SER A 31 16.71 -14.82 -4.02
CA SER A 31 17.72 -14.12 -3.21
C SER A 31 17.06 -13.14 -2.25
N LEU A 32 16.42 -13.64 -1.18
CA LEU A 32 15.73 -12.81 -0.19
C LEU A 32 16.65 -11.80 0.51
N ASP A 33 17.96 -12.02 0.55
CA ASP A 33 18.96 -11.07 1.09
C ASP A 33 19.01 -9.74 0.32
N GLU A 34 18.62 -9.77 -0.94
CA GLU A 34 18.58 -8.62 -1.82
C GLU A 34 17.19 -7.97 -1.87
N VAL A 35 16.22 -8.49 -1.09
CA VAL A 35 14.85 -7.98 -1.04
C VAL A 35 14.69 -7.00 0.10
N ALA A 36 14.02 -5.89 -0.18
CA ALA A 36 13.53 -4.95 0.82
C ALA A 36 12.02 -4.74 0.65
N LEU A 37 11.28 -4.82 1.74
CA LEU A 37 9.87 -4.42 1.78
C LEU A 37 9.78 -2.96 2.21
N VAL A 38 9.12 -2.12 1.44
CA VAL A 38 8.94 -0.71 1.75
C VAL A 38 7.45 -0.38 1.79
N GLY A 39 6.95 -0.11 2.98
CA GLY A 39 5.54 0.26 3.18
C GLY A 39 5.30 1.74 2.84
N ILE A 40 4.25 2.01 2.06
CA ILE A 40 3.79 3.38 1.83
C ILE A 40 2.97 3.85 3.04
N GLN A 41 3.31 5.01 3.57
CA GLN A 41 2.57 5.60 4.69
C GLN A 41 1.11 5.88 4.29
N THR A 42 0.08 5.49 5.06
CA THR A 42 0.07 5.01 6.46
C THR A 42 -0.05 3.48 6.57
N ARG A 43 -0.97 2.87 5.82
CA ARG A 43 -1.36 1.44 5.99
C ARG A 43 -0.40 0.47 5.32
N GLY A 44 0.36 0.92 4.33
CA GLY A 44 1.41 0.10 3.73
C GLY A 44 2.49 -0.32 4.71
N VAL A 45 2.79 0.50 5.74
CA VAL A 45 3.84 0.20 6.73
C VAL A 45 3.48 -1.02 7.60
N PRO A 46 2.35 -1.08 8.31
CA PRO A 46 1.98 -2.27 9.07
C PRO A 46 1.79 -3.51 8.18
N LEU A 47 1.32 -3.34 6.94
CA LEU A 47 1.24 -4.45 5.98
C LEU A 47 2.61 -5.00 5.61
N ALA A 48 3.60 -4.13 5.34
CA ALA A 48 4.98 -4.53 5.08
C ALA A 48 5.60 -5.26 6.28
N GLN A 49 5.34 -4.78 7.49
CA GLN A 49 5.80 -5.43 8.74
C GLN A 49 5.19 -6.84 8.91
N ARG A 50 3.90 -7.00 8.63
CA ARG A 50 3.23 -8.31 8.68
C ARG A 50 3.80 -9.26 7.62
N LEU A 51 4.04 -8.77 6.39
CA LEU A 51 4.63 -9.56 5.32
C LEU A 51 6.07 -9.97 5.66
N ALA A 52 6.90 -9.06 6.19
CA ALA A 52 8.27 -9.36 6.60
C ALA A 52 8.30 -10.49 7.64
N ARG A 53 7.42 -10.43 8.65
CA ARG A 53 7.28 -11.46 9.69
C ARG A 53 6.88 -12.83 9.09
N LEU A 54 5.89 -12.83 8.18
CA LEU A 54 5.44 -14.06 7.52
C LEU A 54 6.52 -14.67 6.60
N ILE A 55 7.35 -13.83 5.97
CA ILE A 55 8.49 -14.28 5.17
C ILE A 55 9.56 -14.88 6.08
N GLU A 56 9.89 -14.22 7.19
CA GLU A 56 10.86 -14.70 8.17
C GLU A 56 10.44 -16.06 8.75
N GLU A 57 9.18 -16.22 9.15
CA GLU A 57 8.63 -17.47 9.68
C GLU A 57 8.75 -18.64 8.69
N ARG A 58 8.66 -18.38 7.38
CA ARG A 58 8.69 -19.41 6.33
C ARG A 58 10.06 -19.68 5.76
N ALA A 59 10.83 -18.63 5.56
CA ALA A 59 12.14 -18.70 4.91
C ALA A 59 13.32 -18.68 5.91
N GLY A 60 13.03 -18.50 7.21
CA GLY A 60 14.02 -18.39 8.27
C GLY A 60 14.86 -17.11 8.21
N ARG A 61 14.40 -16.11 7.46
CA ARG A 61 15.12 -14.87 7.17
C ARG A 61 14.16 -13.75 6.87
N ALA A 62 14.33 -12.60 7.55
CA ALA A 62 13.57 -11.39 7.30
C ALA A 62 14.19 -10.58 6.14
N PRO A 63 13.39 -10.04 5.22
CA PRO A 63 13.85 -9.02 4.30
C PRO A 63 14.13 -7.71 5.05
N GLU A 64 14.92 -6.81 4.45
CA GLU A 64 15.02 -5.43 4.93
C GLU A 64 13.65 -4.77 4.93
N LEU A 65 13.40 -3.90 5.91
CA LEU A 65 12.09 -3.26 6.11
C LEU A 65 12.25 -1.75 6.18
N GLY A 66 11.49 -1.04 5.35
CA GLY A 66 11.49 0.42 5.30
C GLY A 66 10.10 1.01 5.18
N ALA A 67 10.02 2.33 5.27
CA ALA A 67 8.82 3.11 5.08
C ALA A 67 9.09 4.34 4.21
N VAL A 68 8.14 4.68 3.33
CA VAL A 68 8.23 5.87 2.48
C VAL A 68 7.01 6.75 2.69
N ASP A 69 7.26 8.05 2.91
CA ASP A 69 6.24 9.09 2.90
C ASP A 69 6.20 9.76 1.52
N ILE A 70 5.02 9.83 0.95
CA ILE A 70 4.78 10.39 -0.38
C ILE A 70 4.15 11.79 -0.35
N THR A 71 4.01 12.39 0.82
CA THR A 71 3.28 13.66 1.02
C THR A 71 3.76 14.76 0.07
N PHE A 72 5.07 14.87 -0.17
CA PHE A 72 5.65 15.87 -1.07
C PHE A 72 5.61 15.52 -2.56
N TYR A 73 5.31 14.25 -2.91
CA TYR A 73 5.34 13.73 -4.28
C TYR A 73 3.93 13.59 -4.89
N ARG A 74 2.89 13.88 -4.11
CA ARG A 74 1.49 13.77 -4.55
C ARG A 74 1.09 14.97 -5.41
N ASP A 75 0.54 14.70 -6.59
CA ASP A 75 0.06 15.72 -7.53
C ASP A 75 -1.20 16.43 -7.03
N ASP A 76 -2.04 15.73 -6.26
CA ASP A 76 -3.32 16.25 -5.75
C ASP A 76 -3.15 17.34 -4.67
N VAL A 77 -1.98 17.43 -4.04
CA VAL A 77 -1.64 18.51 -3.11
C VAL A 77 -1.39 19.84 -3.84
N ARG A 78 -0.92 19.76 -5.08
CA ARG A 78 -0.63 20.95 -5.92
C ARG A 78 -1.87 21.53 -6.62
N VAL A 79 -2.90 20.74 -6.87
CA VAL A 79 -4.09 21.15 -7.65
C VAL A 79 -5.17 21.80 -6.78
N ARG A 80 -5.14 21.64 -5.48
CA ARG A 80 -6.03 22.36 -4.54
C ARG A 80 -5.49 23.76 -4.20
N GLY A 81 -5.18 24.53 -5.21
CA GLY A 81 -4.94 25.96 -5.13
C GLY A 81 -6.23 26.78 -4.98
N GLY A 82 -7.08 26.41 -4.04
CA GLY A 82 -8.31 27.10 -3.70
C GLY A 82 -8.76 26.67 -2.31
N GLU A 83 -8.51 27.53 -1.30
CA GLU A 83 -9.14 27.48 0.03
C GLU A 83 -9.12 26.13 0.77
N ALA A 84 -7.94 25.52 0.93
CA ALA A 84 -7.73 24.60 2.04
C ALA A 84 -7.80 25.41 3.34
N PRO A 85 -8.53 24.98 4.39
CA PRO A 85 -8.52 25.65 5.68
C PRO A 85 -7.09 25.80 6.15
N LEU A 86 -6.68 27.00 6.58
CA LEU A 86 -5.32 27.40 7.04
C LEU A 86 -4.76 26.54 8.19
N HIS A 87 -5.46 25.49 8.62
CA HIS A 87 -5.10 24.63 9.74
C HIS A 87 -4.87 23.15 9.40
N ALA A 88 -4.97 22.74 8.13
CA ALA A 88 -4.62 21.38 7.72
C ALA A 88 -3.21 21.35 7.11
N GLN A 89 -2.19 21.53 7.93
CA GLN A 89 -0.83 21.16 7.51
C GLN A 89 -0.82 19.64 7.24
N PRO A 90 -0.38 19.18 6.06
CA PRO A 90 -0.23 17.76 5.82
C PRO A 90 0.73 17.19 6.86
N LEU A 91 0.31 16.13 7.55
CA LEU A 91 1.16 15.44 8.50
C LEU A 91 2.24 14.70 7.72
N VAL A 92 3.40 15.33 7.61
CA VAL A 92 4.58 14.72 7.00
C VAL A 92 5.13 13.69 7.97
N ARG A 93 5.25 12.45 7.52
CA ARG A 93 5.89 11.37 8.26
C ARG A 93 7.30 11.16 7.74
N GLU A 94 8.13 10.52 8.52
CA GLU A 94 9.52 10.29 8.15
C GLU A 94 9.61 9.12 7.16
N THR A 95 10.38 9.31 6.07
CA THR A 95 10.84 8.21 5.23
C THR A 95 12.00 7.53 5.96
N GLN A 96 11.87 6.23 6.21
CA GLN A 96 12.84 5.42 6.94
C GLN A 96 13.36 4.32 6.01
N LEU A 97 14.56 4.51 5.49
CA LEU A 97 15.26 3.57 4.61
C LEU A 97 16.70 3.42 5.13
N ASP A 98 16.86 2.67 6.24
CA ASP A 98 18.11 2.52 6.98
C ASP A 98 19.08 1.51 6.32
N PHE A 99 18.85 1.18 5.05
CA PHE A 99 19.64 0.26 4.24
C PHE A 99 19.84 0.82 2.83
N PRO A 100 20.93 0.44 2.13
CA PRO A 100 21.13 0.89 0.75
C PRO A 100 20.11 0.25 -0.18
N LEU A 101 19.52 1.07 -1.08
CA LEU A 101 18.58 0.60 -2.11
C LEU A 101 19.30 0.06 -3.36
N ASP A 102 20.54 0.49 -3.58
CA ASP A 102 21.28 0.16 -4.81
C ASP A 102 21.41 -1.35 -5.01
N GLY A 103 21.01 -1.80 -6.19
CA GLY A 103 21.08 -3.21 -6.58
C GLY A 103 20.00 -4.11 -5.98
N ARG A 104 19.21 -3.65 -5.01
CA ARG A 104 18.15 -4.44 -4.36
C ARG A 104 16.87 -4.53 -5.18
N THR A 105 16.11 -5.57 -4.96
CA THR A 105 14.70 -5.64 -5.33
C THR A 105 13.87 -5.01 -4.21
N VAL A 106 13.20 -3.91 -4.50
CA VAL A 106 12.27 -3.26 -3.57
C VAL A 106 10.85 -3.72 -3.87
N VAL A 107 10.16 -4.26 -2.89
CA VAL A 107 8.72 -4.53 -2.95
C VAL A 107 8.00 -3.41 -2.21
N LEU A 108 7.38 -2.49 -2.97
CA LEU A 108 6.48 -1.48 -2.42
C LEU A 108 5.22 -2.16 -1.92
N VAL A 109 4.77 -1.79 -0.73
CA VAL A 109 3.57 -2.35 -0.11
C VAL A 109 2.56 -1.25 0.16
N ASP A 110 1.32 -1.44 -0.33
CA ASP A 110 0.20 -0.53 -0.09
C ASP A 110 -1.09 -1.32 0.18
N ASP A 111 -2.12 -0.65 0.67
CA ASP A 111 -3.41 -1.27 0.96
C ASP A 111 -4.28 -1.41 -0.29
N VAL A 112 -4.48 -0.32 -1.05
CA VAL A 112 -5.39 -0.29 -2.21
C VAL A 112 -4.74 0.35 -3.44
N LEU A 113 -4.70 -0.38 -4.53
CA LEU A 113 -4.33 0.17 -5.83
C LEU A 113 -5.57 0.67 -6.57
N TYR A 114 -5.56 1.95 -6.93
CA TYR A 114 -6.61 2.63 -7.67
C TYR A 114 -6.08 3.22 -8.98
N THR A 115 -5.82 4.52 -9.03
CA THR A 115 -5.35 5.23 -10.24
C THR A 115 -3.89 4.94 -10.58
N GLY A 116 -3.08 4.57 -9.59
CA GLY A 116 -1.63 4.40 -9.67
C GLY A 116 -0.82 5.64 -9.27
N ARG A 117 -1.47 6.78 -8.97
CA ARG A 117 -0.76 8.03 -8.62
C ARG A 117 0.04 7.91 -7.32
N THR A 118 -0.49 7.25 -6.30
CA THR A 118 0.22 6.93 -5.04
C THR A 118 1.51 6.16 -5.31
N ILE A 119 1.41 5.12 -6.14
CA ILE A 119 2.56 4.26 -6.46
C ILE A 119 3.61 5.02 -7.28
N ARG A 120 3.18 5.85 -8.24
CA ARG A 120 4.11 6.73 -8.98
C ARG A 120 4.89 7.62 -8.01
N ALA A 121 4.19 8.29 -7.08
CA ALA A 121 4.80 9.15 -6.08
C ALA A 121 5.80 8.37 -5.18
N ALA A 122 5.45 7.14 -4.79
CA ALA A 122 6.36 6.30 -4.00
C ALA A 122 7.61 5.88 -4.77
N ILE A 123 7.49 5.57 -6.05
CA ILE A 123 8.64 5.27 -6.92
C ILE A 123 9.54 6.50 -7.04
N GLU A 124 9.00 7.69 -7.27
CA GLU A 124 9.78 8.94 -7.32
C GLU A 124 10.54 9.17 -6.02
N ALA A 125 9.84 9.02 -4.88
CA ALA A 125 10.46 9.16 -3.56
C ALA A 125 11.60 8.16 -3.33
N LEU A 126 11.44 6.88 -3.72
CA LEU A 126 12.50 5.89 -3.60
C LEU A 126 13.77 6.27 -4.37
N PHE A 127 13.64 6.83 -5.57
CA PHE A 127 14.77 7.20 -6.40
C PHE A 127 15.60 8.37 -5.84
N ASP A 128 15.09 9.12 -4.88
CA ASP A 128 15.87 10.11 -4.14
C ASP A 128 16.83 9.47 -3.12
N TYR A 129 16.56 8.22 -2.72
CA TYR A 129 17.37 7.49 -1.74
C TYR A 129 18.32 6.45 -2.35
N GLY A 130 18.22 6.14 -3.64
CA GLY A 130 19.10 5.18 -4.30
C GLY A 130 18.53 4.65 -5.61
N ARG A 131 19.21 3.61 -6.17
CA ARG A 131 18.86 3.00 -7.45
C ARG A 131 18.60 1.50 -7.27
N PRO A 132 17.38 1.10 -6.89
CA PRO A 132 17.04 -0.32 -6.83
C PRO A 132 17.17 -0.95 -8.23
N SER A 133 17.58 -2.22 -8.27
CA SER A 133 17.65 -2.99 -9.52
C SER A 133 16.26 -3.31 -10.08
N ARG A 134 15.27 -3.40 -9.18
CA ARG A 134 13.87 -3.68 -9.50
C ARG A 134 12.95 -3.07 -8.46
N VAL A 135 11.78 -2.60 -8.89
CA VAL A 135 10.66 -2.24 -8.01
C VAL A 135 9.49 -3.15 -8.36
N GLN A 136 8.97 -3.84 -7.37
CA GLN A 136 7.75 -4.66 -7.42
C GLN A 136 6.68 -4.01 -6.54
N LEU A 137 5.43 -4.38 -6.75
CA LEU A 137 4.29 -3.82 -6.02
C LEU A 137 3.42 -4.92 -5.43
N ALA A 138 3.18 -4.86 -4.12
CA ALA A 138 2.24 -5.71 -3.40
C ALA A 138 1.08 -4.87 -2.85
N VAL A 139 -0.16 -5.29 -3.11
CA VAL A 139 -1.36 -4.61 -2.61
C VAL A 139 -2.38 -5.60 -2.09
N ILE A 140 -3.16 -5.20 -1.08
CA ILE A 140 -4.25 -6.04 -0.56
C ILE A 140 -5.41 -6.07 -1.55
N VAL A 141 -5.76 -4.92 -2.13
CA VAL A 141 -6.85 -4.82 -3.09
C VAL A 141 -6.42 -4.04 -4.32
N ASP A 142 -6.70 -4.61 -5.49
CA ASP A 142 -6.72 -3.90 -6.75
C ASP A 142 -8.18 -3.62 -7.15
N ARG A 143 -8.57 -2.34 -7.15
CA ARG A 143 -9.97 -1.96 -7.47
C ARG A 143 -10.17 -1.50 -8.93
N GLY A 144 -9.14 -1.54 -9.75
CA GLY A 144 -9.20 -1.07 -11.13
C GLY A 144 -9.13 0.46 -11.26
N HIS A 145 -9.67 1.00 -12.35
CA HIS A 145 -9.73 2.44 -12.69
C HIS A 145 -8.36 3.12 -12.81
N ARG A 146 -7.40 2.44 -13.46
CA ARG A 146 -6.06 3.00 -13.69
C ARG A 146 -6.08 4.27 -14.52
N GLU A 147 -5.28 5.23 -14.10
CA GLU A 147 -4.91 6.42 -14.90
C GLU A 147 -3.46 6.36 -15.36
N LEU A 148 -2.65 5.52 -14.74
CA LEU A 148 -1.24 5.28 -15.08
C LEU A 148 -1.02 3.80 -15.40
N PRO A 149 -0.04 3.44 -16.25
CA PRO A 149 0.25 2.06 -16.67
C PRO A 149 0.99 1.28 -15.57
N ILE A 150 0.42 1.23 -14.37
CA ILE A 150 0.96 0.55 -13.19
C ILE A 150 0.14 -0.70 -12.91
N ARG A 151 0.83 -1.82 -12.75
CA ARG A 151 0.23 -3.11 -12.38
C ARG A 151 0.94 -3.67 -11.15
N PRO A 152 0.21 -4.26 -10.22
CA PRO A 152 0.83 -4.92 -9.07
C PRO A 152 1.41 -6.28 -9.48
N ASP A 153 2.50 -6.67 -8.84
CA ASP A 153 3.11 -8.01 -8.98
C ASP A 153 2.39 -9.00 -8.07
N TYR A 154 1.98 -8.54 -6.89
CA TYR A 154 1.30 -9.35 -5.88
C TYR A 154 -0.01 -8.69 -5.47
N VAL A 155 -1.12 -9.41 -5.64
CA VAL A 155 -2.47 -8.89 -5.38
C VAL A 155 -3.21 -9.79 -4.41
N GLY A 156 -3.70 -9.22 -3.32
CA GLY A 156 -4.57 -9.94 -2.41
C GLY A 156 -5.90 -10.30 -3.06
N LYS A 157 -6.60 -9.32 -3.58
CA LYS A 157 -7.89 -9.51 -4.24
C LYS A 157 -8.12 -8.46 -5.34
N ASN A 158 -8.58 -8.92 -6.50
CA ASN A 158 -9.08 -8.04 -7.55
C ASN A 158 -10.56 -7.79 -7.29
N LEU A 159 -10.93 -6.54 -7.03
CA LEU A 159 -12.28 -6.11 -6.70
C LEU A 159 -12.68 -4.92 -7.58
N PRO A 160 -13.12 -5.15 -8.81
CA PRO A 160 -13.62 -4.06 -9.64
C PRO A 160 -14.83 -3.42 -8.93
N THR A 161 -14.74 -2.11 -8.70
CA THR A 161 -15.77 -1.33 -8.00
C THR A 161 -16.35 -0.27 -8.92
N ALA A 162 -17.52 0.27 -8.60
CA ALA A 162 -17.99 1.50 -9.22
C ALA A 162 -17.10 2.69 -8.77
N ARG A 163 -17.09 3.78 -9.55
CA ARG A 163 -16.32 4.99 -9.18
C ARG A 163 -16.81 5.64 -7.90
N SER A 164 -18.11 5.55 -7.63
CA SER A 164 -18.79 6.02 -6.42
C SER A 164 -18.51 5.16 -5.17
N GLU A 165 -18.01 3.95 -5.36
CA GLU A 165 -17.63 3.06 -4.26
C GLU A 165 -16.20 3.29 -3.83
N ARG A 166 -15.91 3.06 -2.56
CA ARG A 166 -14.55 3.14 -1.97
C ARG A 166 -14.22 1.84 -1.27
N ILE A 167 -12.98 1.40 -1.42
CA ILE A 167 -12.44 0.32 -0.60
C ILE A 167 -11.75 0.97 0.60
N GLN A 168 -12.07 0.49 1.79
CA GLN A 168 -11.41 0.87 3.03
C GLN A 168 -10.77 -0.37 3.65
N VAL A 169 -9.46 -0.37 3.73
CA VAL A 169 -8.70 -1.37 4.49
C VAL A 169 -8.54 -0.83 5.90
N GLN A 170 -8.91 -1.63 6.88
CA GLN A 170 -8.73 -1.35 8.30
C GLN A 170 -7.71 -2.34 8.84
N LEU A 171 -6.80 -1.85 9.68
CA LEU A 171 -5.74 -2.63 10.29
C LEU A 171 -5.71 -2.37 11.79
N VAL A 172 -5.53 -3.41 12.60
CA VAL A 172 -5.54 -3.30 14.06
C VAL A 172 -4.53 -2.27 14.58
N GLU A 173 -3.41 -2.09 13.89
CA GLU A 173 -2.36 -1.12 14.26
C GLU A 173 -2.78 0.35 14.05
N VAL A 174 -3.83 0.61 13.26
CA VAL A 174 -4.28 1.96 12.90
C VAL A 174 -5.75 2.17 13.26
N ASP A 175 -6.59 1.15 13.08
CA ASP A 175 -8.05 1.24 13.11
C ASP A 175 -8.67 0.32 14.19
N GLU A 176 -7.85 -0.33 15.02
CA GLU A 176 -8.24 -1.26 16.10
C GLU A 176 -8.95 -2.55 15.62
N VAL A 177 -9.10 -2.74 14.31
CA VAL A 177 -9.76 -3.89 13.70
C VAL A 177 -9.12 -4.23 12.36
N ASP A 178 -9.10 -5.52 12.02
CA ASP A 178 -8.68 -6.01 10.71
C ASP A 178 -9.92 -6.28 9.84
N ALA A 179 -10.11 -5.50 8.79
CA ALA A 179 -11.19 -5.70 7.82
C ALA A 179 -10.88 -5.01 6.48
N VAL A 180 -11.53 -5.49 5.43
CA VAL A 180 -11.64 -4.76 4.15
C VAL A 180 -13.11 -4.54 3.87
N LEU A 181 -13.49 -3.27 3.72
CA LEU A 181 -14.86 -2.84 3.55
C LEU A 181 -15.08 -2.22 2.17
N LEU A 182 -16.25 -2.44 1.60
CA LEU A 182 -16.79 -1.66 0.50
C LEU A 182 -17.72 -0.60 1.08
N VAL A 183 -17.40 0.66 0.87
CA VAL A 183 -18.15 1.81 1.37
C VAL A 183 -18.73 2.57 0.17
N SER A 184 -20.04 2.77 0.14
CA SER A 184 -20.71 3.60 -0.86
C SER A 184 -20.64 5.07 -0.42
N SER A 185 -20.29 5.98 -1.34
CA SER A 185 -20.39 7.43 -1.06
C SER A 185 -21.87 7.85 -1.09
N PRO A 186 -22.34 8.61 -0.11
CA PRO A 186 -23.75 9.03 -0.06
C PRO A 186 -24.16 10.08 -1.11
N GLU A 187 -23.32 10.46 -2.06
CA GLU A 187 -23.53 11.66 -2.87
C GLU A 187 -24.17 11.46 -4.27
N GLU A 188 -24.69 10.28 -4.64
CA GLU A 188 -25.33 10.08 -5.96
C GLU A 188 -26.73 9.44 -5.96
N GLU A 189 -27.49 9.47 -4.86
CA GLU A 189 -28.91 9.08 -4.90
C GLU A 189 -29.87 10.20 -5.32
N THR A 190 -29.36 11.33 -5.84
CA THR A 190 -30.25 12.41 -6.30
C THR A 190 -29.85 12.92 -7.68
N ARG A 191 -30.18 12.13 -8.73
CA ARG A 191 -30.53 12.66 -10.06
C ARG A 191 -31.27 11.61 -10.89
#